data_fc704156f290e642de3e898924d1d59f
#
_entry.id   fc704156f290e642de3e898924d1d59f
#
_cell.length_a   1.000
_cell.length_b   1.000
_cell.length_c   1.000
_cell.angle_alpha   90.00
_cell.angle_beta   90.00
_cell.angle_gamma   90.00
#
_symmetry.space_group_name_H-M   'P 1'
#
loop_
_entity.id
_entity.type
_entity.pdbx_description
1 polymer ?
#
loop_
_entity_poly.entity_id
_entity_poly.type
_entity_poly.pdbx_seq_one_letter_code
_entity_poly.pdbx_strand_id
1 'polypeptide(L)'
;MAVNSTRVFYVKRFFHPVFAEILARRPTITLDKLENFTPDEEAAPILAQAHVFSISSARDELDPKYHADAKLFAKTPELLVVSTTGAGYDTVNVTACTEAGILAVNQSGGNREAVAEHVLSVMIALSKRIGETDRVMRRQANMDRNLFMGEDVHGKTIGIVGLGNVGSRIAELARGLFAMRVLAYDPYLTAEQIAARGAEKRVLDDLLRQADFVSVNCPLTHETRGMIGAREYALMQPHAYFITTARGSIHDETALADALARKAIAGAGLDVWEKEPPPLDNPLLKFDNVIVSPHVAGATHQARRNLAVIAAEQILDILDGKRPPRMLNQEVWPIFAKRFERTFGFAPQA
;
A
#
# COMPACT_ATOMS: atom_id res chain seq x y z
N MET A 1 39.18 -5.93 15.47
CA MET A 1 37.78 -5.92 15.95
C MET A 1 37.06 -7.06 15.26
N ALA A 2 36.39 -7.93 16.00
CA ALA A 2 35.61 -9.00 15.40
C ALA A 2 34.52 -8.34 14.53
N VAL A 3 34.45 -8.67 13.25
CA VAL A 3 33.42 -8.22 12.34
C VAL A 3 32.13 -8.92 12.79
N ASN A 4 31.26 -8.22 13.54
CA ASN A 4 30.03 -8.80 14.03
C ASN A 4 29.19 -9.24 12.84
N SER A 5 28.92 -10.54 12.73
CA SER A 5 28.03 -11.09 11.73
C SER A 5 26.62 -10.54 11.96
N THR A 6 26.02 -9.94 10.95
CA THR A 6 24.63 -9.46 11.00
C THR A 6 23.70 -10.49 10.42
N ARG A 7 22.65 -10.88 11.13
CA ARG A 7 21.66 -11.83 10.66
C ARG A 7 20.37 -11.10 10.24
N VAL A 8 19.99 -11.34 9.00
CA VAL A 8 18.75 -10.85 8.41
C VAL A 8 17.87 -12.07 8.13
N PHE A 9 16.70 -12.15 8.72
CA PHE A 9 15.78 -13.24 8.37
C PHE A 9 14.56 -12.73 7.60
N TYR A 10 13.96 -13.62 6.84
CA TYR A 10 12.71 -13.41 6.11
C TYR A 10 11.88 -14.70 6.11
N VAL A 11 10.56 -14.56 5.87
CA VAL A 11 9.65 -15.70 5.82
C VAL A 11 9.17 -15.90 4.38
N LYS A 12 9.18 -17.15 3.92
CA LYS A 12 8.71 -17.61 2.60
C LYS A 12 9.57 -17.09 1.46
N ARG A 13 9.57 -15.80 1.15
CA ARG A 13 10.32 -15.22 0.03
C ARG A 13 10.57 -13.71 0.21
N PHE A 14 11.55 -13.19 -0.46
CA PHE A 14 11.64 -11.78 -0.83
C PHE A 14 11.10 -11.58 -2.25
N PHE A 15 10.58 -10.40 -2.56
CA PHE A 15 9.83 -10.18 -3.80
C PHE A 15 10.66 -10.12 -5.08
N HIS A 16 11.99 -9.88 -4.97
CA HIS A 16 12.87 -9.82 -6.13
C HIS A 16 14.30 -10.23 -5.73
N PRO A 17 15.03 -11.01 -6.58
CA PRO A 17 16.39 -11.48 -6.29
C PRO A 17 17.40 -10.37 -5.95
N VAL A 18 17.23 -9.17 -6.51
CA VAL A 18 18.09 -8.01 -6.28
C VAL A 18 18.24 -7.66 -4.78
N PHE A 19 17.29 -8.03 -3.94
CA PHE A 19 17.38 -7.84 -2.49
C PHE A 19 18.59 -8.60 -1.92
N ALA A 20 18.70 -9.88 -2.22
CA ALA A 20 19.83 -10.71 -1.78
C ALA A 20 21.15 -10.27 -2.46
N GLU A 21 21.10 -9.91 -3.74
CA GLU A 21 22.28 -9.43 -4.49
C GLU A 21 22.89 -8.17 -3.86
N ILE A 22 22.04 -7.22 -3.43
CA ILE A 22 22.49 -5.99 -2.77
C ILE A 22 23.04 -6.29 -1.38
N LEU A 23 22.36 -7.10 -0.56
CA LEU A 23 22.84 -7.45 0.77
C LEU A 23 24.15 -8.24 0.73
N ALA A 24 24.36 -9.06 -0.30
CA ALA A 24 25.61 -9.80 -0.50
C ALA A 24 26.84 -8.90 -0.74
N ARG A 25 26.66 -7.61 -1.04
CA ARG A 25 27.77 -6.62 -1.09
C ARG A 25 28.46 -6.46 0.27
N ARG A 26 27.80 -6.87 1.35
CA ARG A 26 28.35 -6.89 2.71
C ARG A 26 28.50 -8.34 3.19
N PRO A 27 29.71 -8.95 3.05
CA PRO A 27 29.91 -10.37 3.33
C PRO A 27 29.63 -10.82 4.78
N THR A 28 29.49 -9.85 5.70
CA THR A 28 29.14 -10.10 7.10
C THR A 28 27.66 -10.32 7.33
N ILE A 29 26.81 -10.15 6.30
CA ILE A 29 25.38 -10.40 6.39
C ILE A 29 25.08 -11.86 6.05
N THR A 30 24.37 -12.52 6.95
CA THR A 30 23.77 -13.84 6.73
C THR A 30 22.27 -13.68 6.49
N LEU A 31 21.75 -14.27 5.42
CA LEU A 31 20.31 -14.32 5.11
C LEU A 31 19.75 -15.66 5.56
N ASP A 32 18.82 -15.63 6.51
CA ASP A 32 18.14 -16.81 7.02
C ASP A 32 16.69 -16.83 6.49
N LYS A 33 16.31 -17.95 5.90
CA LYS A 33 14.94 -18.19 5.42
C LYS A 33 14.16 -19.04 6.39
N LEU A 34 12.92 -18.61 6.71
CA LEU A 34 11.91 -19.40 7.38
C LEU A 34 10.70 -19.60 6.45
N GLU A 35 9.92 -20.63 6.71
CA GLU A 35 8.61 -20.83 6.07
C GLU A 35 7.49 -20.57 7.08
N ASN A 36 6.28 -20.27 6.60
CA ASN A 36 5.12 -20.06 7.48
C ASN A 36 4.88 -21.22 8.46
N PHE A 37 5.18 -22.42 8.00
CA PHE A 37 5.00 -23.67 8.77
C PHE A 37 6.28 -24.19 9.44
N THR A 38 7.39 -23.43 9.42
CA THR A 38 8.62 -23.84 10.12
C THR A 38 8.32 -24.10 11.59
N PRO A 39 8.67 -25.28 12.13
CA PRO A 39 8.47 -25.58 13.54
C PRO A 39 9.17 -24.57 14.44
N ASP A 40 8.58 -24.26 15.60
CA ASP A 40 9.14 -23.26 16.51
C ASP A 40 10.54 -23.65 17.01
N GLU A 41 10.85 -24.93 17.17
CA GLU A 41 12.17 -25.44 17.58
C GLU A 41 13.26 -25.15 16.52
N GLU A 42 12.90 -25.25 15.24
CA GLU A 42 13.80 -24.94 14.12
C GLU A 42 13.95 -23.43 13.92
N ALA A 43 12.88 -22.66 14.14
CA ALA A 43 12.89 -21.21 14.02
C ALA A 43 13.65 -20.52 15.18
N ALA A 44 13.60 -21.06 16.40
CA ALA A 44 14.10 -20.45 17.61
C ALA A 44 15.58 -20.01 17.53
N PRO A 45 16.56 -20.83 17.05
CA PRO A 45 17.96 -20.40 16.96
C PRO A 45 18.18 -19.27 15.94
N ILE A 46 17.37 -19.17 14.89
CA ILE A 46 17.42 -18.09 13.90
C ILE A 46 16.87 -16.81 14.53
N LEU A 47 15.68 -16.89 15.14
CA LEU A 47 15.00 -15.76 15.76
C LEU A 47 15.82 -15.16 16.90
N ALA A 48 16.44 -15.99 17.75
CA ALA A 48 17.24 -15.53 18.90
C ALA A 48 18.46 -14.70 18.52
N GLN A 49 18.99 -14.87 17.31
CA GLN A 49 20.20 -14.19 16.82
C GLN A 49 19.93 -13.15 15.73
N ALA A 50 18.65 -12.95 15.37
CA ALA A 50 18.25 -12.07 14.29
C ALA A 50 18.42 -10.59 14.67
N HIS A 51 19.02 -9.80 13.79
CA HIS A 51 19.18 -8.35 13.94
C HIS A 51 18.19 -7.57 13.07
N VAL A 52 17.80 -8.14 11.92
CA VAL A 52 16.88 -7.52 10.97
C VAL A 52 15.84 -8.53 10.54
N PHE A 53 14.58 -8.14 10.54
CA PHE A 53 13.47 -8.88 9.96
C PHE A 53 12.97 -8.19 8.69
N SER A 54 13.13 -8.85 7.53
CA SER A 54 12.47 -8.46 6.28
C SER A 54 11.11 -9.12 6.20
N ILE A 55 10.05 -8.36 6.54
CA ILE A 55 8.69 -8.87 6.76
C ILE A 55 7.77 -8.57 5.58
N SER A 56 6.93 -9.55 5.16
CA SER A 56 5.84 -9.26 4.21
C SER A 56 4.87 -8.23 4.79
N SER A 57 4.46 -7.27 3.96
CA SER A 57 3.46 -6.25 4.34
C SER A 57 2.02 -6.75 4.28
N ALA A 58 1.78 -7.92 3.67
CA ALA A 58 0.45 -8.51 3.48
C ALA A 58 0.15 -9.59 4.53
N ARG A 59 -1.00 -9.47 5.20
CA ARG A 59 -1.40 -10.41 6.27
C ARG A 59 -1.70 -11.80 5.77
N ASP A 60 -2.28 -11.93 4.59
CA ASP A 60 -2.63 -13.19 3.95
C ASP A 60 -1.40 -14.02 3.49
N GLU A 61 -0.25 -13.36 3.34
CA GLU A 61 1.01 -14.02 2.96
C GLU A 61 1.82 -14.53 4.15
N LEU A 62 1.53 -14.10 5.38
CA LEU A 62 2.37 -14.34 6.57
C LEU A 62 1.57 -14.97 7.69
N ASP A 63 2.08 -16.09 8.25
CA ASP A 63 1.52 -16.68 9.44
C ASP A 63 1.53 -15.68 10.62
N PRO A 64 0.42 -15.53 11.37
CA PRO A 64 0.35 -14.60 12.50
C PRO A 64 1.45 -14.76 13.55
N LYS A 65 2.07 -15.93 13.70
CA LYS A 65 3.21 -16.15 14.61
C LYS A 65 4.45 -15.33 14.27
N TYR A 66 4.54 -14.85 13.02
CA TYR A 66 5.61 -13.98 12.52
C TYR A 66 5.20 -12.52 12.38
N HIS A 67 4.00 -12.12 12.81
CA HIS A 67 3.68 -10.70 12.85
C HIS A 67 4.64 -9.99 13.81
N ALA A 68 5.14 -8.83 13.40
CA ALA A 68 6.07 -8.03 14.20
C ALA A 68 5.31 -7.38 15.38
N ASP A 69 5.15 -8.12 16.43
CA ASP A 69 4.45 -7.74 17.67
C ASP A 69 5.26 -8.17 18.91
N ALA A 70 4.75 -7.85 20.09
CA ALA A 70 5.40 -8.18 21.36
C ALA A 70 5.68 -9.69 21.55
N LYS A 71 4.86 -10.57 20.95
CA LYS A 71 5.07 -12.03 21.05
C LYS A 71 6.27 -12.50 20.26
N LEU A 72 6.45 -11.95 19.04
CA LEU A 72 7.64 -12.20 18.24
C LEU A 72 8.88 -11.60 18.91
N PHE A 73 8.78 -10.37 19.43
CA PHE A 73 9.91 -9.67 20.04
C PHE A 73 10.46 -10.38 21.27
N ALA A 74 9.61 -11.08 22.03
CA ALA A 74 10.06 -11.95 23.11
C ALA A 74 10.95 -13.12 22.66
N LYS A 75 10.84 -13.53 21.37
CA LYS A 75 11.66 -14.59 20.75
C LYS A 75 12.87 -14.02 19.98
N THR A 76 12.96 -12.70 19.80
CA THR A 76 14.00 -12.02 19.00
C THR A 76 14.71 -10.92 19.79
N PRO A 77 15.46 -11.26 20.87
CA PRO A 77 16.03 -10.26 21.81
C PRO A 77 17.03 -9.32 21.14
N GLU A 78 17.75 -9.77 20.10
CA GLU A 78 18.75 -9.00 19.36
C GLU A 78 18.15 -8.19 18.18
N LEU A 79 16.82 -8.30 17.93
CA LEU A 79 16.20 -7.63 16.78
C LEU A 79 16.26 -6.10 16.93
N LEU A 80 16.86 -5.46 15.95
CA LEU A 80 17.02 -4.00 15.87
C LEU A 80 16.09 -3.36 14.86
N VAL A 81 15.82 -4.07 13.74
CA VAL A 81 15.10 -3.49 12.59
C VAL A 81 14.00 -4.44 12.10
N VAL A 82 12.83 -3.89 11.88
CA VAL A 82 11.74 -4.50 11.09
C VAL A 82 11.59 -3.70 9.82
N SER A 83 11.85 -4.33 8.66
CA SER A 83 11.76 -3.72 7.34
C SER A 83 10.68 -4.42 6.51
N THR A 84 9.57 -3.74 6.19
CA THR A 84 8.53 -4.35 5.34
C THR A 84 9.03 -4.53 3.92
N THR A 85 8.45 -5.46 3.17
CA THR A 85 8.78 -5.69 1.75
C THR A 85 8.04 -4.75 0.80
N GLY A 86 7.12 -3.93 1.33
CA GLY A 86 6.28 -3.02 0.57
C GLY A 86 6.06 -1.67 1.28
N ALA A 87 5.18 -0.84 0.73
CA ALA A 87 4.77 0.41 1.35
C ALA A 87 3.81 0.20 2.54
N GLY A 88 3.00 -0.88 2.51
CA GLY A 88 2.13 -1.28 3.60
C GLY A 88 2.92 -1.83 4.80
N TYR A 89 2.28 -1.85 5.97
CA TYR A 89 2.86 -2.38 7.22
C TYR A 89 1.81 -3.03 8.13
N ASP A 90 0.80 -3.67 7.52
CA ASP A 90 -0.34 -4.28 8.23
C ASP A 90 0.06 -5.45 9.14
N THR A 91 1.24 -6.03 8.93
CA THR A 91 1.85 -7.11 9.73
C THR A 91 2.76 -6.59 10.85
N VAL A 92 2.89 -5.26 10.99
CA VAL A 92 3.79 -4.61 11.96
C VAL A 92 2.99 -3.82 12.99
N ASN A 93 3.13 -4.17 14.25
CA ASN A 93 2.65 -3.36 15.36
C ASN A 93 3.70 -2.30 15.70
N VAL A 94 3.51 -1.10 15.12
CA VAL A 94 4.47 0.01 15.25
C VAL A 94 4.67 0.45 16.70
N THR A 95 3.59 0.45 17.52
CA THR A 95 3.68 0.77 18.93
C THR A 95 4.55 -0.24 19.67
N ALA A 96 4.33 -1.54 19.46
CA ALA A 96 5.16 -2.58 20.06
C ALA A 96 6.63 -2.51 19.60
N CYS A 97 6.89 -2.12 18.35
CA CYS A 97 8.26 -1.85 17.88
C CYS A 97 8.90 -0.71 18.67
N THR A 98 8.17 0.40 18.89
CA THR A 98 8.66 1.56 19.65
C THR A 98 8.97 1.19 21.08
N GLU A 99 8.06 0.48 21.77
CA GLU A 99 8.22 0.01 23.14
C GLU A 99 9.44 -0.93 23.30
N ALA A 100 9.67 -1.79 22.30
CA ALA A 100 10.83 -2.70 22.27
C ALA A 100 12.13 -2.03 21.81
N GLY A 101 12.12 -0.75 21.42
CA GLY A 101 13.29 -0.06 20.88
C GLY A 101 13.75 -0.61 19.53
N ILE A 102 12.79 -1.10 18.72
CA ILE A 102 13.02 -1.65 17.39
C ILE A 102 12.61 -0.62 16.34
N LEU A 103 13.51 -0.32 15.42
CA LEU A 103 13.25 0.58 14.29
C LEU A 103 12.38 -0.11 13.26
N ALA A 104 11.20 0.45 12.97
CA ALA A 104 10.31 -0.02 11.92
C ALA A 104 10.43 0.89 10.68
N VAL A 105 10.67 0.29 9.51
CA VAL A 105 10.79 1.00 8.23
C VAL A 105 9.96 0.32 7.15
N ASN A 106 9.52 1.11 6.16
CA ASN A 106 8.81 0.61 4.99
C ASN A 106 9.45 1.08 3.68
N GLN A 107 8.85 0.69 2.54
CA GLN A 107 9.35 1.01 1.21
C GLN A 107 8.44 2.02 0.49
N SER A 108 7.92 2.99 1.24
CA SER A 108 7.01 4.02 0.73
C SER A 108 7.57 4.73 -0.51
N GLY A 109 6.76 4.83 -1.56
CA GLY A 109 7.10 5.41 -2.86
C GLY A 109 7.65 4.43 -3.89
N GLY A 110 8.11 3.23 -3.50
CA GLY A 110 8.72 2.27 -4.42
C GLY A 110 7.78 1.69 -5.48
N ASN A 111 6.48 1.66 -5.21
CA ASN A 111 5.44 1.16 -6.12
C ASN A 111 4.48 2.26 -6.63
N ARG A 112 4.79 3.54 -6.41
CA ARG A 112 3.86 4.65 -6.71
C ARG A 112 3.44 4.70 -8.18
N GLU A 113 4.37 4.41 -9.11
CA GLU A 113 4.08 4.40 -10.56
C GLU A 113 3.04 3.32 -10.88
N ALA A 114 3.32 2.08 -10.47
CA ALA A 114 2.44 0.95 -10.74
C ALA A 114 1.01 1.18 -10.22
N VAL A 115 0.89 1.69 -8.98
CA VAL A 115 -0.42 1.96 -8.39
C VAL A 115 -1.13 3.12 -9.10
N ALA A 116 -0.42 4.20 -9.45
CA ALA A 116 -1.01 5.32 -10.18
C ALA A 116 -1.48 4.90 -11.58
N GLU A 117 -0.68 4.13 -12.31
CA GLU A 117 -1.04 3.55 -13.61
C GLU A 117 -2.26 2.64 -13.51
N HIS A 118 -2.35 1.81 -12.45
CA HIS A 118 -3.51 0.95 -12.20
C HIS A 118 -4.78 1.78 -11.99
N VAL A 119 -4.75 2.82 -11.15
CA VAL A 119 -5.90 3.72 -10.92
C VAL A 119 -6.35 4.35 -12.23
N LEU A 120 -5.43 4.89 -13.04
CA LEU A 120 -5.77 5.50 -14.33
C LEU A 120 -6.30 4.47 -15.33
N SER A 121 -5.76 3.26 -15.36
CA SER A 121 -6.24 2.18 -16.21
C SER A 121 -7.68 1.81 -15.87
N VAL A 122 -7.99 1.64 -14.59
CA VAL A 122 -9.34 1.35 -14.10
C VAL A 122 -10.29 2.51 -14.39
N MET A 123 -9.87 3.76 -14.16
CA MET A 123 -10.63 4.96 -14.48
C MET A 123 -11.05 5.00 -15.96
N ILE A 124 -10.09 4.78 -16.88
CA ILE A 124 -10.34 4.75 -18.32
C ILE A 124 -11.25 3.56 -18.67
N ALA A 125 -10.98 2.38 -18.14
CA ALA A 125 -11.74 1.17 -18.44
C ALA A 125 -13.20 1.28 -17.99
N LEU A 126 -13.48 1.90 -16.85
CA LEU A 126 -14.83 2.21 -16.37
C LEU A 126 -15.50 3.23 -17.27
N SER A 127 -14.86 4.36 -17.54
CA SER A 127 -15.42 5.44 -18.35
C SER A 127 -15.74 4.98 -19.79
N LYS A 128 -14.90 4.13 -20.37
CA LYS A 128 -15.08 3.55 -21.72
C LYS A 128 -15.87 2.23 -21.70
N ARG A 129 -16.32 1.76 -20.54
CA ARG A 129 -17.06 0.50 -20.36
C ARG A 129 -16.35 -0.73 -20.92
N ILE A 130 -15.00 -0.74 -20.92
CA ILE A 130 -14.19 -1.77 -21.57
C ILE A 130 -14.45 -3.15 -20.95
N GLY A 131 -14.45 -3.26 -19.62
CA GLY A 131 -14.68 -4.53 -18.93
C GLY A 131 -16.08 -5.10 -19.17
N GLU A 132 -17.10 -4.26 -19.28
CA GLU A 132 -18.47 -4.65 -19.58
C GLU A 132 -18.58 -5.15 -21.03
N THR A 133 -18.10 -4.36 -21.99
CA THR A 133 -18.16 -4.72 -23.40
C THR A 133 -17.37 -5.98 -23.74
N ASP A 134 -16.20 -6.19 -23.12
CA ASP A 134 -15.43 -7.44 -23.26
C ASP A 134 -16.24 -8.67 -22.81
N ARG A 135 -16.88 -8.58 -21.62
CA ARG A 135 -17.73 -9.68 -21.12
C ARG A 135 -18.93 -9.99 -22.01
N VAL A 136 -19.61 -8.95 -22.50
CA VAL A 136 -20.78 -9.12 -23.38
C VAL A 136 -20.37 -9.71 -24.72
N MET A 137 -19.27 -9.21 -25.36
CA MET A 137 -18.78 -9.75 -26.63
C MET A 137 -18.42 -11.23 -26.58
N ARG A 138 -17.94 -11.71 -25.44
CA ARG A 138 -17.63 -13.15 -25.26
C ARG A 138 -18.88 -14.04 -25.11
N ARG A 139 -20.05 -13.47 -24.88
CA ARG A 139 -21.28 -14.21 -24.57
C ARG A 139 -22.39 -14.03 -25.59
N GLN A 140 -22.36 -12.94 -26.35
CA GLN A 140 -23.45 -12.53 -27.22
C GLN A 140 -22.93 -12.02 -28.57
N ALA A 141 -23.54 -12.53 -29.66
CA ALA A 141 -23.36 -12.00 -31.00
C ALA A 141 -24.35 -10.87 -31.30
N ASN A 142 -24.06 -10.03 -32.29
CA ASN A 142 -24.96 -8.99 -32.83
C ASN A 142 -25.44 -7.97 -31.78
N MET A 143 -24.51 -7.30 -31.13
CA MET A 143 -24.81 -6.26 -30.15
C MET A 143 -25.05 -4.90 -30.83
N ASP A 144 -26.02 -4.13 -30.33
CA ASP A 144 -26.13 -2.71 -30.64
C ASP A 144 -25.07 -1.93 -29.87
N ARG A 145 -24.02 -1.44 -30.58
CA ARG A 145 -22.93 -0.66 -29.98
C ARG A 145 -23.40 0.63 -29.29
N ASN A 146 -24.55 1.18 -29.68
CA ASN A 146 -25.08 2.41 -29.08
C ASN A 146 -25.51 2.21 -27.62
N LEU A 147 -25.78 0.97 -27.19
CA LEU A 147 -26.07 0.64 -25.80
C LEU A 147 -24.82 0.72 -24.89
N PHE A 148 -23.62 0.76 -25.49
CA PHE A 148 -22.34 0.72 -24.77
C PHE A 148 -21.51 2.01 -24.91
N MET A 149 -22.18 3.14 -25.24
CA MET A 149 -21.48 4.42 -25.26
C MET A 149 -20.91 4.73 -23.88
N GLY A 150 -19.62 5.05 -23.83
CA GLY A 150 -18.90 5.53 -22.64
C GLY A 150 -18.69 7.05 -22.68
N GLU A 151 -17.96 7.55 -21.72
CA GLU A 151 -17.62 8.97 -21.54
C GLU A 151 -16.13 9.21 -21.81
N ASP A 152 -15.75 10.42 -22.16
CA ASP A 152 -14.35 10.84 -22.20
C ASP A 152 -13.87 11.24 -20.80
N VAL A 153 -12.63 10.93 -20.49
CA VAL A 153 -12.00 11.35 -19.21
C VAL A 153 -11.35 12.73 -19.31
N HIS A 154 -11.11 13.21 -20.55
CA HIS A 154 -10.47 14.49 -20.81
C HIS A 154 -11.30 15.65 -20.25
N GLY A 155 -10.65 16.53 -19.48
CA GLY A 155 -11.26 17.71 -18.86
C GLY A 155 -12.22 17.44 -17.68
N LYS A 156 -12.41 16.18 -17.31
CA LYS A 156 -13.20 15.78 -16.13
C LYS A 156 -12.46 16.11 -14.83
N THR A 157 -13.15 15.97 -13.71
CA THR A 157 -12.62 16.23 -12.37
C THR A 157 -12.31 14.94 -11.64
N ILE A 158 -11.06 14.78 -11.13
CA ILE A 158 -10.69 13.71 -10.22
C ILE A 158 -10.53 14.25 -8.80
N GLY A 159 -11.20 13.60 -7.84
CA GLY A 159 -11.05 13.83 -6.41
C GLY A 159 -10.11 12.79 -5.80
N ILE A 160 -9.02 13.23 -5.19
CA ILE A 160 -8.00 12.37 -4.58
C ILE A 160 -8.10 12.49 -3.07
N VAL A 161 -8.42 11.37 -2.41
CA VAL A 161 -8.45 11.24 -0.95
C VAL A 161 -7.11 10.67 -0.49
N GLY A 162 -6.26 11.52 0.09
CA GLY A 162 -4.87 11.22 0.42
C GLY A 162 -3.89 11.57 -0.70
N LEU A 163 -3.20 12.72 -0.57
CA LEU A 163 -2.26 13.24 -1.59
C LEU A 163 -0.79 12.93 -1.21
N GLY A 164 -0.53 11.67 -0.81
CA GLY A 164 0.80 11.12 -0.55
C GLY A 164 1.55 10.78 -1.86
N ASN A 165 2.45 9.78 -1.81
CA ASN A 165 3.26 9.36 -2.99
C ASN A 165 2.40 8.94 -4.19
N VAL A 166 1.39 8.09 -3.98
CA VAL A 166 0.50 7.61 -5.03
C VAL A 166 -0.44 8.71 -5.49
N GLY A 167 -1.15 9.37 -4.57
CA GLY A 167 -2.10 10.43 -4.91
C GLY A 167 -1.46 11.59 -5.66
N SER A 168 -0.24 12.01 -5.30
CA SER A 168 0.49 13.04 -6.04
C SER A 168 0.87 12.59 -7.45
N ARG A 169 1.21 11.31 -7.63
CA ARG A 169 1.52 10.78 -8.98
C ARG A 169 0.27 10.67 -9.84
N ILE A 170 -0.86 10.25 -9.28
CA ILE A 170 -2.16 10.28 -9.96
C ILE A 170 -2.51 11.71 -10.40
N ALA A 171 -2.34 12.70 -9.50
CA ALA A 171 -2.59 14.10 -9.81
C ALA A 171 -1.76 14.61 -10.99
N GLU A 172 -0.47 14.31 -10.99
CA GLU A 172 0.46 14.67 -12.07
C GLU A 172 0.03 14.06 -13.41
N LEU A 173 -0.24 12.75 -13.44
CA LEU A 173 -0.62 12.03 -14.65
C LEU A 173 -2.01 12.44 -15.16
N ALA A 174 -3.00 12.60 -14.29
CA ALA A 174 -4.35 13.00 -14.65
C ALA A 174 -4.37 14.40 -15.31
N ARG A 175 -3.61 15.34 -14.76
CA ARG A 175 -3.44 16.68 -15.35
C ARG A 175 -2.67 16.63 -16.67
N GLY A 176 -1.53 15.93 -16.69
CA GLY A 176 -0.63 15.94 -17.84
C GLY A 176 -1.18 15.19 -19.05
N LEU A 177 -1.87 14.07 -18.85
CA LEU A 177 -2.38 13.23 -19.92
C LEU A 177 -3.80 13.62 -20.37
N PHE A 178 -4.66 14.03 -19.44
CA PHE A 178 -6.09 14.20 -19.68
C PHE A 178 -6.62 15.61 -19.40
N ALA A 179 -5.75 16.57 -19.10
CA ALA A 179 -6.14 17.94 -18.71
C ALA A 179 -7.22 17.96 -17.60
N MET A 180 -7.21 16.98 -16.69
CA MET A 180 -8.20 16.88 -15.63
C MET A 180 -8.01 17.98 -14.58
N ARG A 181 -9.12 18.46 -14.03
CA ARG A 181 -9.12 19.21 -12.77
C ARG A 181 -8.88 18.24 -11.63
N VAL A 182 -7.95 18.56 -10.73
CA VAL A 182 -7.61 17.69 -9.59
C VAL A 182 -8.02 18.37 -8.28
N LEU A 183 -8.92 17.75 -7.55
CA LEU A 183 -9.29 18.11 -6.19
C LEU A 183 -8.59 17.15 -5.21
N ALA A 184 -8.16 17.62 -4.04
CA ALA A 184 -7.57 16.76 -3.04
C ALA A 184 -8.10 17.05 -1.63
N TYR A 185 -8.37 15.97 -0.91
CA TYR A 185 -8.58 15.95 0.53
C TYR A 185 -7.39 15.26 1.20
N ASP A 186 -6.63 16.03 1.99
CA ASP A 186 -5.57 15.54 2.86
C ASP A 186 -5.52 16.47 4.09
N PRO A 187 -5.87 15.98 5.29
CA PRO A 187 -5.94 16.81 6.49
C PRO A 187 -4.56 17.26 6.99
N TYR A 188 -3.48 16.55 6.59
CA TYR A 188 -2.12 16.79 7.06
C TYR A 188 -1.32 17.74 6.15
N LEU A 189 -1.87 18.12 4.99
CA LEU A 189 -1.22 19.02 4.05
C LEU A 189 -1.88 20.39 4.04
N THR A 190 -1.05 21.46 3.97
CA THR A 190 -1.57 22.82 3.78
C THR A 190 -2.10 23.02 2.37
N ALA A 191 -2.82 24.12 2.12
CA ALA A 191 -3.32 24.44 0.78
C ALA A 191 -2.17 24.65 -0.21
N GLU A 192 -1.08 25.26 0.23
CA GLU A 192 0.14 25.52 -0.56
C GLU A 192 0.83 24.20 -0.93
N GLN A 193 0.93 23.29 0.02
CA GLN A 193 1.52 21.95 -0.22
C GLN A 193 0.69 21.12 -1.20
N ILE A 194 -0.63 21.22 -1.16
CA ILE A 194 -1.54 20.57 -2.10
C ILE A 194 -1.44 21.21 -3.49
N ALA A 195 -1.40 22.56 -3.56
CA ALA A 195 -1.23 23.29 -4.81
C ALA A 195 0.12 22.98 -5.48
N ALA A 196 1.20 22.88 -4.70
CA ALA A 196 2.52 22.49 -5.20
C ALA A 196 2.54 21.06 -5.81
N ARG A 197 1.60 20.18 -5.41
CA ARG A 197 1.38 18.85 -5.97
C ARG A 197 0.36 18.84 -7.12
N GLY A 198 -0.08 20.02 -7.54
CA GLY A 198 -0.95 20.20 -8.70
C GLY A 198 -2.43 19.92 -8.45
N ALA A 199 -2.91 20.06 -7.22
CA ALA A 199 -4.31 19.84 -6.85
C ALA A 199 -4.89 21.06 -6.11
N GLU A 200 -6.21 21.16 -6.06
CA GLU A 200 -6.95 22.14 -5.28
C GLU A 200 -7.39 21.51 -3.96
N LYS A 201 -7.05 22.11 -2.81
CA LYS A 201 -7.52 21.62 -1.51
C LYS A 201 -9.04 21.74 -1.36
N ARG A 202 -9.68 20.66 -0.92
CA ARG A 202 -11.11 20.62 -0.58
C ARG A 202 -11.33 19.86 0.73
N VAL A 203 -12.43 20.15 1.42
CA VAL A 203 -12.99 19.25 2.42
C VAL A 203 -13.61 18.04 1.72
N LEU A 204 -13.69 16.91 2.41
CA LEU A 204 -14.12 15.65 1.81
C LEU A 204 -15.49 15.76 1.13
N ASP A 205 -16.48 16.35 1.80
CA ASP A 205 -17.84 16.50 1.27
C ASP A 205 -17.87 17.28 -0.06
N ASP A 206 -17.11 18.36 -0.16
CA ASP A 206 -17.05 19.18 -1.38
C ASP A 206 -16.31 18.48 -2.52
N LEU A 207 -15.27 17.70 -2.20
CA LEU A 207 -14.59 16.85 -3.16
C LEU A 207 -15.55 15.83 -3.75
N LEU A 208 -16.32 15.12 -2.89
CA LEU A 208 -17.27 14.08 -3.33
C LEU A 208 -18.37 14.64 -4.23
N ARG A 209 -18.89 15.85 -3.91
CA ARG A 209 -19.92 16.51 -4.72
C ARG A 209 -19.45 17.00 -6.09
N GLN A 210 -18.14 17.24 -6.27
CA GLN A 210 -17.61 17.86 -7.48
C GLN A 210 -16.85 16.88 -8.39
N ALA A 211 -16.46 15.72 -7.87
CA ALA A 211 -15.63 14.78 -8.60
C ALA A 211 -16.43 13.87 -9.53
N ASP A 212 -15.95 13.69 -10.76
CA ASP A 212 -16.42 12.64 -11.69
C ASP A 212 -15.75 11.28 -11.33
N PHE A 213 -14.57 11.33 -10.76
CA PHE A 213 -13.84 10.15 -10.28
C PHE A 213 -13.32 10.42 -8.87
N VAL A 214 -13.56 9.51 -7.94
CA VAL A 214 -13.05 9.58 -6.57
C VAL A 214 -12.04 8.46 -6.38
N SER A 215 -10.77 8.82 -6.09
CA SER A 215 -9.69 7.85 -5.85
C SER A 215 -9.21 7.93 -4.40
N VAL A 216 -9.29 6.78 -3.68
CA VAL A 216 -8.86 6.67 -2.28
C VAL A 216 -7.44 6.11 -2.23
N ASN A 217 -6.50 6.89 -1.62
CA ASN A 217 -5.07 6.60 -1.59
C ASN A 217 -4.44 6.83 -0.20
N CYS A 218 -5.26 7.06 0.83
CA CYS A 218 -4.79 7.25 2.21
C CYS A 218 -4.48 5.90 2.89
N PRO A 219 -3.62 5.86 3.92
CA PRO A 219 -3.39 4.65 4.70
C PRO A 219 -4.61 4.30 5.56
N LEU A 220 -4.73 3.02 5.95
CA LEU A 220 -5.71 2.58 6.93
C LEU A 220 -5.23 2.93 8.34
N THR A 221 -5.95 3.81 9.00
CA THR A 221 -5.76 4.22 10.41
C THR A 221 -7.09 4.15 11.16
N HIS A 222 -7.09 4.49 12.45
CA HIS A 222 -8.35 4.63 13.20
C HIS A 222 -9.24 5.75 12.63
N GLU A 223 -8.65 6.80 12.03
CA GLU A 223 -9.37 7.94 11.44
C GLU A 223 -9.96 7.63 10.06
N THR A 224 -9.30 6.76 9.29
CA THR A 224 -9.70 6.44 7.91
C THR A 224 -10.52 5.16 7.80
N ARG A 225 -10.61 4.37 8.86
CA ARG A 225 -11.44 3.17 8.89
C ARG A 225 -12.93 3.52 8.75
N GLY A 226 -13.57 2.97 7.72
CA GLY A 226 -14.98 3.24 7.42
C GLY A 226 -15.28 4.68 7.03
N MET A 227 -14.26 5.45 6.61
CA MET A 227 -14.40 6.87 6.28
C MET A 227 -15.33 7.10 5.08
N ILE A 228 -15.44 6.15 4.17
CA ILE A 228 -16.34 6.22 3.02
C ILE A 228 -17.47 5.20 3.23
N GLY A 229 -18.63 5.68 3.62
CA GLY A 229 -19.83 4.89 3.89
C GLY A 229 -21.03 5.37 3.08
N ALA A 230 -22.22 4.96 3.49
CA ALA A 230 -23.48 5.27 2.79
C ALA A 230 -23.70 6.78 2.61
N ARG A 231 -23.30 7.60 3.61
CA ARG A 231 -23.40 9.07 3.54
C ARG A 231 -22.48 9.62 2.45
N GLU A 232 -21.27 9.15 2.39
CA GLU A 232 -20.24 9.62 1.44
C GLU A 232 -20.62 9.22 0.01
N TYR A 233 -21.08 7.99 -0.21
CA TYR A 233 -21.61 7.58 -1.53
C TYR A 233 -22.83 8.40 -1.96
N ALA A 234 -23.69 8.80 -1.03
CA ALA A 234 -24.85 9.66 -1.34
C ALA A 234 -24.45 11.11 -1.69
N LEU A 235 -23.25 11.56 -1.35
CA LEU A 235 -22.71 12.86 -1.76
C LEU A 235 -22.10 12.86 -3.16
N MET A 236 -21.76 11.69 -3.68
CA MET A 236 -21.16 11.57 -5.02
C MET A 236 -22.19 11.85 -6.11
N GLN A 237 -21.71 12.23 -7.29
CA GLN A 237 -22.59 12.43 -8.45
C GLN A 237 -23.07 11.08 -9.01
N PRO A 238 -24.29 10.99 -9.56
CA PRO A 238 -24.79 9.73 -10.14
C PRO A 238 -23.93 9.17 -11.30
N HIS A 239 -23.19 10.04 -11.97
CA HIS A 239 -22.25 9.67 -13.04
C HIS A 239 -20.81 9.40 -12.54
N ALA A 240 -20.55 9.60 -11.25
CA ALA A 240 -19.21 9.45 -10.69
C ALA A 240 -18.81 7.97 -10.49
N TYR A 241 -17.51 7.74 -10.52
CA TYR A 241 -16.90 6.43 -10.26
C TYR A 241 -16.06 6.47 -8.99
N PHE A 242 -16.17 5.41 -8.17
CA PHE A 242 -15.37 5.20 -6.98
C PHE A 242 -14.22 4.24 -7.25
N ILE A 243 -12.97 4.60 -6.92
CA ILE A 243 -11.77 3.78 -7.17
C ILE A 243 -10.95 3.69 -5.89
N THR A 244 -10.58 2.49 -5.48
CA THR A 244 -9.69 2.30 -4.33
C THR A 244 -8.63 1.23 -4.58
N THR A 245 -7.39 1.59 -4.27
CA THR A 245 -6.20 0.72 -4.27
C THR A 245 -5.46 0.82 -2.93
N ALA A 246 -6.11 1.39 -1.90
CA ALA A 246 -5.51 1.65 -0.60
C ALA A 246 -5.65 0.45 0.35
N ARG A 247 -6.79 0.36 1.07
CA ARG A 247 -7.16 -0.76 1.95
C ARG A 247 -8.68 -0.91 1.97
N GLY A 248 -9.17 -2.15 1.97
CA GLY A 248 -10.60 -2.46 1.92
C GLY A 248 -11.40 -1.80 3.05
N SER A 249 -10.93 -1.89 4.29
CA SER A 249 -11.64 -1.35 5.45
C SER A 249 -11.69 0.20 5.54
N ILE A 250 -11.21 0.93 4.54
CA ILE A 250 -11.37 2.40 4.47
C ILE A 250 -12.78 2.75 3.98
N HIS A 251 -13.40 1.87 3.19
CA HIS A 251 -14.78 2.03 2.76
C HIS A 251 -15.65 0.87 3.25
N ASP A 252 -16.95 1.08 3.24
CA ASP A 252 -17.97 0.07 3.55
C ASP A 252 -18.41 -0.63 2.24
N GLU A 253 -18.06 -1.90 2.07
CA GLU A 253 -18.40 -2.69 0.88
C GLU A 253 -19.92 -2.90 0.74
N THR A 254 -20.67 -3.02 1.85
CA THR A 254 -22.11 -3.17 1.85
C THR A 254 -22.79 -1.90 1.37
N ALA A 255 -22.36 -0.75 1.88
CA ALA A 255 -22.85 0.56 1.45
C ALA A 255 -22.52 0.85 -0.03
N LEU A 256 -21.35 0.42 -0.51
CA LEU A 256 -20.97 0.52 -1.93
C LEU A 256 -21.90 -0.33 -2.81
N ALA A 257 -22.15 -1.59 -2.43
CA ALA A 257 -23.05 -2.47 -3.18
C ALA A 257 -24.48 -1.89 -3.26
N ASP A 258 -24.98 -1.32 -2.16
CA ASP A 258 -26.28 -0.63 -2.14
C ASP A 258 -26.30 0.63 -3.03
N ALA A 259 -25.24 1.44 -2.99
CA ALA A 259 -25.11 2.62 -3.85
C ALA A 259 -25.10 2.26 -5.35
N LEU A 260 -24.39 1.20 -5.73
CA LEU A 260 -24.36 0.66 -7.09
C LEU A 260 -25.72 0.12 -7.53
N ALA A 261 -26.40 -0.66 -6.66
CA ALA A 261 -27.71 -1.23 -6.94
C ALA A 261 -28.77 -0.14 -7.18
N ARG A 262 -28.71 0.94 -6.42
CA ARG A 262 -29.60 2.11 -6.57
C ARG A 262 -29.16 3.09 -7.66
N LYS A 263 -28.05 2.83 -8.34
CA LYS A 263 -27.43 3.74 -9.33
C LYS A 263 -27.14 5.13 -8.76
N ALA A 264 -26.81 5.20 -7.49
CA ALA A 264 -26.35 6.44 -6.84
C ALA A 264 -24.98 6.87 -7.34
N ILE A 265 -24.16 5.92 -7.84
CA ILE A 265 -22.90 6.15 -8.57
C ILE A 265 -22.86 5.28 -9.82
N ALA A 266 -22.04 5.66 -10.80
CA ALA A 266 -21.97 5.01 -12.11
C ALA A 266 -21.23 3.65 -12.08
N GLY A 267 -20.28 3.46 -11.16
CA GLY A 267 -19.51 2.23 -11.07
C GLY A 267 -18.36 2.34 -10.09
N ALA A 268 -17.58 1.25 -9.94
CA ALA A 268 -16.45 1.21 -9.02
C ALA A 268 -15.25 0.42 -9.57
N GLY A 269 -14.06 0.74 -9.08
CA GLY A 269 -12.82 0.02 -9.32
C GLY A 269 -12.16 -0.38 -8.00
N LEU A 270 -12.00 -1.67 -7.75
CA LEU A 270 -11.59 -2.21 -6.46
C LEU A 270 -10.38 -3.12 -6.63
N ASP A 271 -9.26 -2.75 -6.02
CA ASP A 271 -8.07 -3.61 -5.94
C ASP A 271 -7.91 -4.22 -4.53
N VAL A 272 -8.62 -3.68 -3.55
CA VAL A 272 -8.50 -4.04 -2.13
C VAL A 272 -9.87 -4.34 -1.53
N TRP A 273 -9.91 -5.23 -0.51
CA TRP A 273 -11.13 -5.79 0.04
C TRP A 273 -11.08 -5.83 1.56
N GLU A 274 -12.24 -5.83 2.21
CA GLU A 274 -12.32 -6.05 3.66
C GLU A 274 -11.75 -7.40 4.06
N LYS A 275 -12.05 -8.43 3.25
CA LYS A 275 -11.46 -9.77 3.34
C LYS A 275 -10.74 -10.08 2.04
N GLU A 276 -9.46 -10.39 2.12
CA GLU A 276 -8.60 -10.72 0.98
C GLU A 276 -8.19 -12.20 1.01
N PRO A 277 -8.43 -12.97 -0.09
CA PRO A 277 -9.25 -12.62 -1.23
C PRO A 277 -10.75 -12.51 -0.87
N PRO A 278 -11.55 -11.74 -1.63
CA PRO A 278 -12.98 -11.65 -1.39
C PRO A 278 -13.66 -13.01 -1.65
N PRO A 279 -14.68 -13.38 -0.86
CA PRO A 279 -15.42 -14.61 -1.12
C PRO A 279 -16.20 -14.50 -2.44
N LEU A 280 -16.41 -15.64 -3.12
CA LEU A 280 -17.05 -15.66 -4.45
C LEU A 280 -18.51 -15.17 -4.46
N ASP A 281 -19.16 -15.16 -3.32
CA ASP A 281 -20.52 -14.65 -3.13
C ASP A 281 -20.58 -13.16 -2.80
N ASN A 282 -19.43 -12.47 -2.71
CA ASN A 282 -19.38 -11.02 -2.48
C ASN A 282 -20.22 -10.31 -3.55
N PRO A 283 -21.21 -9.49 -3.14
CA PRO A 283 -22.16 -8.85 -4.07
C PRO A 283 -21.48 -7.94 -5.08
N LEU A 284 -20.35 -7.33 -4.75
CA LEU A 284 -19.59 -6.44 -5.64
C LEU A 284 -19.05 -7.15 -6.88
N LEU A 285 -18.82 -8.47 -6.81
CA LEU A 285 -18.36 -9.28 -7.94
C LEU A 285 -19.46 -9.51 -9.00
N LYS A 286 -20.71 -9.19 -8.70
CA LYS A 286 -21.87 -9.42 -9.58
C LYS A 286 -22.22 -8.22 -10.47
N PHE A 287 -21.67 -7.04 -10.20
CA PHE A 287 -21.94 -5.83 -10.96
C PHE A 287 -21.09 -5.76 -12.24
N ASP A 288 -21.73 -5.53 -13.38
CA ASP A 288 -21.01 -5.36 -14.66
C ASP A 288 -20.24 -4.04 -14.75
N ASN A 289 -20.65 -3.02 -14.00
CA ASN A 289 -20.01 -1.72 -13.87
C ASN A 289 -18.97 -1.65 -12.73
N VAL A 290 -18.50 -2.80 -12.25
CA VAL A 290 -17.40 -2.90 -11.27
C VAL A 290 -16.20 -3.62 -11.90
N ILE A 291 -15.03 -3.02 -11.80
CA ILE A 291 -13.74 -3.63 -12.17
C ILE A 291 -13.03 -4.05 -10.89
N VAL A 292 -12.59 -5.30 -10.83
CA VAL A 292 -12.02 -5.92 -9.65
C VAL A 292 -10.64 -6.49 -9.92
N SER A 293 -9.76 -6.43 -8.92
CA SER A 293 -8.44 -7.08 -8.93
C SER A 293 -8.05 -7.53 -7.51
N PRO A 294 -7.18 -8.55 -7.39
CA PRO A 294 -6.85 -9.16 -6.12
C PRO A 294 -5.59 -8.53 -5.48
N HIS A 295 -5.64 -7.24 -5.14
CA HIS A 295 -4.57 -6.46 -4.50
C HIS A 295 -3.24 -6.52 -5.28
N VAL A 296 -3.32 -6.22 -6.59
CA VAL A 296 -2.19 -6.30 -7.52
C VAL A 296 -1.78 -4.96 -8.12
N ALA A 297 -2.42 -3.85 -7.75
CA ALA A 297 -2.09 -2.52 -8.29
C ALA A 297 -0.60 -2.17 -8.14
N GLY A 298 0.04 -2.60 -7.05
CA GLY A 298 1.48 -2.43 -6.81
C GLY A 298 2.35 -3.62 -7.26
N ALA A 299 1.81 -4.64 -7.91
CA ALA A 299 2.49 -5.91 -8.16
C ALA A 299 3.08 -6.03 -9.59
N THR A 300 3.78 -5.00 -10.06
CA THR A 300 4.52 -5.07 -11.33
C THR A 300 5.96 -5.55 -11.11
N HIS A 301 6.62 -6.05 -12.16
CA HIS A 301 8.04 -6.42 -12.12
C HIS A 301 8.91 -5.25 -11.67
N GLN A 302 8.65 -4.05 -12.19
CA GLN A 302 9.39 -2.84 -11.87
C GLN A 302 9.15 -2.42 -10.40
N ALA A 303 7.91 -2.41 -9.94
CA ALA A 303 7.59 -2.07 -8.55
C ALA A 303 8.24 -3.05 -7.56
N ARG A 304 8.15 -4.36 -7.81
CA ARG A 304 8.79 -5.37 -6.96
C ARG A 304 10.30 -5.22 -6.91
N ARG A 305 10.94 -4.93 -8.05
CA ARG A 305 12.37 -4.64 -8.09
C ARG A 305 12.71 -3.37 -7.31
N ASN A 306 11.98 -2.29 -7.52
CA ASN A 306 12.21 -1.02 -6.82
C ASN A 306 12.04 -1.15 -5.31
N LEU A 307 10.98 -1.81 -4.85
CA LEU A 307 10.74 -2.08 -3.43
C LEU A 307 11.90 -2.89 -2.81
N ALA A 308 12.38 -3.91 -3.52
CA ALA A 308 13.49 -4.75 -3.07
C ALA A 308 14.82 -3.99 -3.00
N VAL A 309 15.10 -3.11 -3.99
CA VAL A 309 16.27 -2.23 -3.97
C VAL A 309 16.21 -1.28 -2.78
N ILE A 310 15.07 -0.59 -2.61
CA ILE A 310 14.88 0.35 -1.49
C ILE A 310 15.06 -0.37 -0.14
N ALA A 311 14.47 -1.57 0.02
CA ALA A 311 14.58 -2.34 1.26
C ALA A 311 16.03 -2.72 1.58
N ALA A 312 16.73 -3.26 0.59
CA ALA A 312 18.12 -3.71 0.79
C ALA A 312 19.09 -2.54 1.04
N GLU A 313 19.03 -1.48 0.24
CA GLU A 313 19.87 -0.29 0.42
C GLU A 313 19.58 0.38 1.77
N GLN A 314 18.29 0.50 2.17
CA GLN A 314 17.91 1.06 3.45
C GLN A 314 18.42 0.22 4.63
N ILE A 315 18.43 -1.12 4.52
CA ILE A 315 19.02 -2.00 5.53
C ILE A 315 20.52 -1.75 5.61
N LEU A 316 21.24 -1.67 4.49
CA LEU A 316 22.68 -1.38 4.47
C LEU A 316 22.97 -0.01 5.10
N ASP A 317 22.21 1.02 4.75
CA ASP A 317 22.37 2.36 5.32
C ASP A 317 22.14 2.35 6.84
N ILE A 318 21.12 1.65 7.34
CA ILE A 318 20.88 1.49 8.78
C ILE A 318 22.07 0.78 9.45
N LEU A 319 22.59 -0.29 8.85
CA LEU A 319 23.72 -1.04 9.39
C LEU A 319 25.05 -0.24 9.34
N ASP A 320 25.12 0.79 8.49
CA ASP A 320 26.21 1.78 8.47
C ASP A 320 25.97 2.94 9.48
N GLY A 321 24.91 2.84 10.29
CA GLY A 321 24.56 3.85 11.27
C GLY A 321 23.84 5.08 10.70
N LYS A 322 23.39 5.07 9.45
CA LYS A 322 22.65 6.19 8.85
C LYS A 322 21.19 6.16 9.27
N ARG A 323 20.61 7.34 9.47
CA ARG A 323 19.19 7.47 9.78
C ARG A 323 18.34 7.29 8.50
N PRO A 324 17.43 6.28 8.45
CA PRO A 324 16.66 6.03 7.25
C PRO A 324 15.52 7.05 7.06
N PRO A 325 15.18 7.40 5.81
CA PRO A 325 14.15 8.41 5.54
C PRO A 325 12.71 7.88 5.69
N ARG A 326 12.49 6.56 5.78
CA ARG A 326 11.17 5.92 5.76
C ARG A 326 10.83 5.22 7.08
N MET A 327 11.08 5.92 8.18
CA MET A 327 10.76 5.43 9.53
C MET A 327 9.25 5.50 9.78
N LEU A 328 8.68 4.41 10.30
CA LEU A 328 7.30 4.35 10.78
C LEU A 328 7.16 4.88 12.22
N ASN A 329 8.24 4.79 13.02
CA ASN A 329 8.30 5.18 14.42
C ASN A 329 9.53 6.08 14.69
N GLN A 330 9.45 7.33 14.30
CA GLN A 330 10.58 8.26 14.41
C GLN A 330 11.04 8.48 15.86
N GLU A 331 10.14 8.41 16.81
CA GLU A 331 10.36 8.55 18.25
C GLU A 331 11.23 7.45 18.86
N VAL A 332 11.37 6.31 18.18
CA VAL A 332 12.21 5.19 18.66
C VAL A 332 13.71 5.50 18.58
N TRP A 333 14.10 6.48 17.77
CA TRP A 333 15.50 6.70 17.40
C TRP A 333 16.47 6.78 18.58
N PRO A 334 16.20 7.49 19.70
CA PRO A 334 17.12 7.55 20.85
C PRO A 334 17.32 6.19 21.55
N ILE A 335 16.26 5.35 21.58
CA ILE A 335 16.34 4.00 22.19
C ILE A 335 17.06 3.05 21.23
N PHE A 336 16.69 3.09 19.95
CA PHE A 336 17.34 2.33 18.88
C PHE A 336 18.84 2.60 18.83
N ALA A 337 19.26 3.87 18.90
CA ALA A 337 20.68 4.26 18.84
C ALA A 337 21.51 3.60 19.96
N LYS A 338 20.98 3.55 21.18
CA LYS A 338 21.66 2.86 22.30
C LYS A 338 21.77 1.35 22.09
N ARG A 339 20.71 0.72 21.57
CA ARG A 339 20.72 -0.71 21.23
C ARG A 339 21.71 -1.01 20.11
N PHE A 340 21.71 -0.17 19.06
CA PHE A 340 22.60 -0.26 17.92
C PHE A 340 24.07 -0.17 18.34
N GLU A 341 24.41 0.85 19.16
CA GLU A 341 25.77 1.04 19.67
C GLU A 341 26.25 -0.17 20.50
N ARG A 342 25.38 -0.71 21.36
CA ARG A 342 25.69 -1.92 22.14
C ARG A 342 25.96 -3.12 21.23
N THR A 343 25.24 -3.28 20.12
CA THR A 343 25.36 -4.42 19.22
C THR A 343 26.56 -4.29 18.29
N PHE A 344 26.80 -3.10 17.73
CA PHE A 344 27.83 -2.89 16.69
C PHE A 344 29.09 -2.17 17.18
N GLY A 345 29.08 -1.58 18.39
CA GLY A 345 30.24 -0.95 19.00
C GLY A 345 30.54 0.47 18.50
N PHE A 346 29.59 1.11 17.78
CA PHE A 346 29.69 2.50 17.35
C PHE A 346 28.28 3.13 17.35
N ALA A 347 28.20 4.44 17.59
CA ALA A 347 26.95 5.17 17.59
C ALA A 347 26.45 5.46 16.16
N PRO A 348 25.14 5.34 15.88
CA PRO A 348 24.60 5.76 14.60
C PRO A 348 24.58 7.30 14.49
N GLN A 349 24.49 7.79 13.27
CA GLN A 349 24.41 9.23 12.97
C GLN A 349 23.14 9.83 13.61
N ALA A 350 23.25 11.06 14.12
CA ALA A 350 22.16 11.75 14.80
C ALA A 350 20.97 12.09 13.88
#